data_67b43668089a26c928788dfadad723ef
#
_entry.id   67b43668089a26c928788dfadad723ef
#
_cell.length_a   1.000
_cell.length_b   1.000
_cell.length_c   1.000
_cell.angle_alpha   90.00
_cell.angle_beta   90.00
_cell.angle_gamma   90.00
#
_symmetry.space_group_name_H-M   'P 1'
#
loop_
_entity.id
_entity.type
_entity.pdbx_description
1 polymer ?
#
loop_
_entity_poly.entity_id
_entity_poly.type
_entity_poly.pdbx_seq_one_letter_code
_entity_poly.pdbx_strand_id
1 'polypeptide(L)'
;PVLASGAGNALATTTLAEYMMSHVIPQVTIITPNSLEARTLTHVDGSLQQAGEALLDTGCQYALITGTHEKETQVHHRLYHAGTLIDTQSCQRLPGEYHGSGCTLASAIAFQLTQHNDTVSAIHAAQEYTWQCLEHASAIGQGQLIPNRFHQSQ
;
A
#
# COMPACT_ATOMS: atom_id res chain seq x y z
N PRO A 1 1.63 4.57 -4.94
CA PRO A 1 2.45 4.72 -6.14
C PRO A 1 2.49 3.40 -6.90
N VAL A 2 2.78 3.45 -8.20
CA VAL A 2 2.99 2.28 -9.03
C VAL A 2 4.31 2.47 -9.77
N LEU A 3 5.41 1.94 -9.23
CA LEU A 3 6.75 2.06 -9.80
C LEU A 3 7.14 0.85 -10.64
N ALA A 4 6.56 -0.31 -10.36
CA ALA A 4 6.77 -1.55 -11.10
C ALA A 4 5.47 -2.32 -11.28
N SER A 5 5.40 -3.16 -12.32
CA SER A 5 4.31 -4.12 -12.47
C SER A 5 4.40 -5.22 -11.41
N GLY A 6 3.30 -5.96 -11.18
CA GLY A 6 3.31 -7.13 -10.30
C GLY A 6 4.33 -8.22 -10.73
N ALA A 7 4.74 -8.22 -12.00
CA ALA A 7 5.80 -9.08 -12.53
C ALA A 7 7.22 -8.48 -12.36
N GLY A 8 7.37 -7.36 -11.67
CA GLY A 8 8.66 -6.71 -11.39
C GLY A 8 9.22 -5.85 -12.52
N ASN A 9 8.51 -5.68 -13.64
CA ASN A 9 8.96 -4.80 -14.71
C ASN A 9 8.82 -3.33 -14.27
N ALA A 10 9.89 -2.54 -14.39
CA ALA A 10 9.86 -1.12 -14.08
C ALA A 10 8.82 -0.39 -14.97
N LEU A 11 7.93 0.34 -14.36
CA LEU A 11 6.91 1.18 -15.00
C LEU A 11 7.22 2.66 -14.83
N ALA A 12 8.08 3.01 -13.87
CA ALA A 12 8.51 4.37 -13.58
C ALA A 12 10.02 4.50 -13.79
N THR A 13 10.43 5.66 -14.30
CA THR A 13 11.83 6.07 -14.34
C THR A 13 12.25 6.66 -12.99
N THR A 14 13.56 6.74 -12.72
CA THR A 14 14.11 7.45 -11.55
C THR A 14 13.60 8.89 -11.50
N THR A 15 13.56 9.59 -12.62
CA THR A 15 13.04 10.95 -12.72
C THR A 15 11.57 11.07 -12.29
N LEU A 16 10.74 10.05 -12.61
CA LEU A 16 9.34 10.07 -12.16
C LEU A 16 9.24 9.86 -10.65
N ALA A 17 10.05 8.97 -10.07
CA ALA A 17 10.09 8.77 -8.61
C ALA A 17 10.52 10.05 -7.89
N GLU A 18 11.57 10.72 -8.37
CA GLU A 18 12.04 12.01 -7.83
C GLU A 18 10.97 13.11 -7.96
N TYR A 19 10.27 13.17 -9.09
CA TYR A 19 9.17 14.11 -9.29
C TYR A 19 8.02 13.83 -8.33
N MET A 20 7.67 12.57 -8.11
CA MET A 20 6.64 12.21 -7.14
C MET A 20 7.02 12.63 -5.72
N MET A 21 8.27 12.37 -5.30
CA MET A 21 8.76 12.75 -3.97
C MET A 21 8.70 14.27 -3.75
N SER A 22 9.05 15.05 -4.76
CA SER A 22 9.16 16.51 -4.63
C SER A 22 7.87 17.29 -4.89
N HIS A 23 6.93 16.75 -5.70
CA HIS A 23 5.77 17.52 -6.15
C HIS A 23 4.41 16.87 -5.87
N VAL A 24 4.34 15.53 -5.80
CA VAL A 24 3.05 14.84 -5.63
C VAL A 24 2.85 14.44 -4.16
N ILE A 25 3.83 13.74 -3.58
CA ILE A 25 3.71 13.19 -2.23
C ILE A 25 3.48 14.27 -1.16
N PRO A 26 4.10 15.47 -1.24
CA PRO A 26 3.82 16.54 -0.28
C PRO A 26 2.36 17.01 -0.21
N GLN A 27 1.57 16.71 -1.23
CA GLN A 27 0.19 17.19 -1.36
C GLN A 27 -0.88 16.12 -1.06
N VAL A 28 -0.47 14.87 -0.78
CA VAL A 28 -1.44 13.81 -0.51
C VAL A 28 -1.68 13.63 0.99
N THR A 29 -2.90 13.31 1.35
CA THR A 29 -3.24 12.96 2.73
C THR A 29 -2.56 11.66 3.15
N ILE A 30 -2.55 10.66 2.26
CA ILE A 30 -1.95 9.35 2.53
C ILE A 30 -1.27 8.81 1.27
N ILE A 31 -0.09 8.22 1.46
CA ILE A 31 0.61 7.43 0.45
C ILE A 31 0.63 5.96 0.84
N THR A 32 0.45 5.04 -0.12
CA THR A 32 0.36 3.60 0.12
C THR A 32 1.38 2.80 -0.70
N PRO A 33 2.69 2.98 -0.50
CA PRO A 33 3.70 2.19 -1.19
C PRO A 33 3.78 0.77 -0.61
N ASN A 34 4.18 -0.19 -1.43
CA ASN A 34 4.72 -1.43 -0.88
C ASN A 34 6.16 -1.19 -0.37
N SER A 35 6.73 -2.19 0.33
CA SER A 35 8.06 -2.04 0.94
C SER A 35 9.17 -1.79 -0.08
N LEU A 36 9.09 -2.34 -1.29
CA LEU A 36 10.06 -2.08 -2.36
C LEU A 36 9.91 -0.66 -2.90
N GLU A 37 8.68 -0.22 -3.15
CA GLU A 37 8.39 1.15 -3.60
C GLU A 37 8.82 2.19 -2.56
N ALA A 38 8.58 1.92 -1.27
CA ALA A 38 9.00 2.82 -0.20
C ALA A 38 10.52 3.02 -0.20
N ARG A 39 11.28 1.92 -0.29
CA ARG A 39 12.76 1.97 -0.39
C ARG A 39 13.21 2.70 -1.65
N THR A 40 12.58 2.43 -2.80
CA THR A 40 12.93 3.08 -4.07
C THR A 40 12.67 4.59 -4.03
N LEU A 41 11.52 5.01 -3.52
CA LEU A 41 11.17 6.44 -3.42
C LEU A 41 12.11 7.20 -2.50
N THR A 42 12.46 6.62 -1.36
CA THR A 42 13.23 7.30 -0.32
C THR A 42 14.74 7.08 -0.43
N HIS A 43 15.20 6.20 -1.33
CA HIS A 43 16.59 5.74 -1.42
C HIS A 43 17.13 5.14 -0.09
N VAL A 44 16.23 4.53 0.69
CA VAL A 44 16.56 3.88 1.97
C VAL A 44 16.57 2.37 1.77
N ASP A 45 17.75 1.76 1.72
CA ASP A 45 17.89 0.30 1.52
C ASP A 45 17.68 -0.53 2.80
N GLY A 46 17.58 0.13 3.95
CA GLY A 46 17.52 -0.51 5.26
C GLY A 46 16.12 -0.64 5.84
N SER A 47 15.92 0.04 6.94
CA SER A 47 14.72 -0.04 7.78
C SER A 47 13.50 0.58 7.12
N LEU A 48 12.35 -0.13 7.14
CA LEU A 48 11.06 0.44 6.72
C LEU A 48 10.63 1.61 7.62
N GLN A 49 11.14 1.68 8.84
CA GLN A 49 10.92 2.83 9.71
C GLN A 49 11.54 4.09 9.11
N GLN A 50 12.82 4.02 8.70
CA GLN A 50 13.49 5.15 8.06
C GLN A 50 12.80 5.57 6.74
N ALA A 51 12.34 4.59 5.97
CA ALA A 51 11.57 4.88 4.75
C ALA A 51 10.23 5.57 5.07
N GLY A 52 9.52 5.13 6.11
CA GLY A 52 8.28 5.74 6.57
C GLY A 52 8.48 7.20 7.04
N GLU A 53 9.51 7.43 7.84
CA GLU A 53 9.91 8.77 8.30
C GLU A 53 10.25 9.68 7.12
N ALA A 54 11.09 9.21 6.19
CA ALA A 54 11.47 9.97 5.00
C ALA A 54 10.29 10.30 4.07
N LEU A 55 9.28 9.43 3.98
CA LEU A 55 8.03 9.75 3.27
C LEU A 55 7.26 10.88 3.97
N LEU A 56 7.16 10.86 5.30
CA LEU A 56 6.48 11.91 6.05
C LEU A 56 7.23 13.26 5.99
N ASP A 57 8.55 13.23 5.93
CA ASP A 57 9.40 14.43 5.79
C ASP A 57 9.11 15.20 4.48
N THR A 58 8.51 14.56 3.47
CA THR A 58 8.07 15.25 2.26
C THR A 58 6.86 16.16 2.49
N GLY A 59 6.08 15.94 3.56
CA GLY A 59 4.87 16.70 3.89
C GLY A 59 3.56 15.91 3.79
N CYS A 60 3.55 14.66 3.33
CA CYS A 60 2.33 13.83 3.40
C CYS A 60 1.96 13.56 4.86
N GLN A 61 0.65 13.47 5.14
CA GLN A 61 0.18 13.31 6.53
C GLN A 61 0.35 11.87 7.04
N TYR A 62 0.11 10.87 6.19
CA TYR A 62 0.19 9.46 6.52
C TYR A 62 0.98 8.69 5.47
N ALA A 63 1.78 7.72 5.90
CA ALA A 63 2.42 6.75 5.02
C ALA A 63 2.05 5.32 5.47
N LEU A 64 1.30 4.58 4.66
CA LEU A 64 0.97 3.18 4.89
C LEU A 64 1.88 2.31 4.03
N ILE A 65 2.93 1.75 4.63
CA ILE A 65 3.84 0.83 3.93
C ILE A 65 3.29 -0.59 4.01
N THR A 66 2.94 -1.17 2.86
CA THR A 66 2.46 -2.56 2.80
C THR A 66 3.63 -3.54 2.73
N GLY A 67 3.59 -4.57 3.59
CA GLY A 67 4.70 -5.52 3.79
C GLY A 67 4.65 -6.77 2.91
N THR A 68 3.90 -6.76 1.80
CA THR A 68 3.71 -7.94 0.94
C THR A 68 5.00 -8.53 0.38
N HIS A 69 6.04 -7.72 0.19
CA HIS A 69 7.35 -8.14 -0.35
C HIS A 69 8.39 -8.48 0.73
N GLU A 70 8.03 -8.37 2.02
CA GLU A 70 8.91 -8.80 3.10
C GLU A 70 8.83 -10.32 3.26
N LYS A 71 9.95 -10.94 3.68
CA LYS A 71 10.07 -12.42 3.84
C LYS A 71 9.55 -12.86 5.21
N GLU A 72 8.33 -12.48 5.54
CA GLU A 72 7.68 -12.82 6.81
C GLU A 72 6.50 -13.77 6.56
N THR A 73 6.17 -14.61 7.55
CA THR A 73 5.05 -15.56 7.46
C THR A 73 3.69 -14.86 7.40
N GLN A 74 3.59 -13.72 8.07
CA GLN A 74 2.46 -12.80 7.98
C GLN A 74 2.83 -11.58 7.15
N VAL A 75 1.82 -10.88 6.68
CA VAL A 75 2.00 -9.56 6.04
C VAL A 75 1.76 -8.50 7.09
N HIS A 76 2.74 -7.62 7.30
CA HIS A 76 2.65 -6.51 8.25
C HIS A 76 2.54 -5.19 7.49
N HIS A 77 1.41 -4.51 7.63
CA HIS A 77 1.21 -3.16 7.11
C HIS A 77 1.55 -2.16 8.22
N ARG A 78 2.46 -1.23 7.93
CA ARG A 78 2.98 -0.26 8.90
C ARG A 78 2.46 1.14 8.56
N LEU A 79 1.74 1.73 9.50
CA LEU A 79 1.18 3.08 9.37
C LEU A 79 2.03 4.08 10.14
N TYR A 80 2.50 5.08 9.42
CA TYR A 80 3.30 6.18 9.96
C TYR A 80 2.51 7.49 9.92
N HIS A 81 2.66 8.30 10.97
CA HIS A 81 2.09 9.65 11.08
C HIS A 81 2.93 10.47 12.05
N ALA A 82 3.04 11.78 11.82
CA ALA A 82 3.77 12.72 12.68
C ALA A 82 5.21 12.24 13.03
N GLY A 83 5.92 11.70 12.04
CA GLY A 83 7.32 11.26 12.18
C GLY A 83 7.49 9.91 12.88
N THR A 84 6.43 9.18 13.21
CA THR A 84 6.54 7.92 13.97
C THR A 84 5.67 6.80 13.38
N LEU A 85 6.04 5.55 13.67
CA LEU A 85 5.16 4.39 13.48
C LEU A 85 4.05 4.46 14.53
N ILE A 86 2.80 4.62 14.10
CA ILE A 86 1.64 4.72 14.99
C ILE A 86 0.83 3.43 15.09
N ASP A 87 0.93 2.55 14.06
CA ASP A 87 0.20 1.29 14.04
C ASP A 87 0.87 0.25 13.14
N THR A 88 0.65 -1.03 13.45
CA THR A 88 1.04 -2.17 12.63
C THR A 88 -0.09 -3.19 12.58
N GLN A 89 -0.76 -3.29 11.44
CA GLN A 89 -1.77 -4.29 11.21
C GLN A 89 -1.17 -5.51 10.52
N SER A 90 -1.46 -6.70 11.06
CA SER A 90 -0.97 -7.96 10.52
C SER A 90 -2.12 -8.77 9.93
N CYS A 91 -1.89 -9.38 8.78
CA CYS A 91 -2.83 -10.31 8.17
C CYS A 91 -2.12 -11.58 7.68
N GLN A 92 -2.91 -12.62 7.48
CA GLN A 92 -2.41 -13.86 6.90
C GLN A 92 -1.93 -13.61 5.47
N ARG A 93 -0.76 -14.16 5.13
CA ARG A 93 -0.29 -14.18 3.75
C ARG A 93 -1.12 -15.16 2.94
N LEU A 94 -1.86 -14.65 1.98
CA LEU A 94 -2.64 -15.46 1.06
C LEU A 94 -1.72 -16.08 -0.01
N PRO A 95 -1.99 -17.32 -0.44
CA PRO A 95 -1.24 -17.95 -1.51
C PRO A 95 -1.58 -17.31 -2.86
N GLY A 96 -0.57 -17.13 -3.72
CA GLY A 96 -0.75 -16.64 -5.08
C GLY A 96 -0.24 -15.22 -5.30
N GLU A 97 -0.35 -14.81 -6.54
CA GLU A 97 0.00 -13.46 -7.00
C GLU A 97 -1.27 -12.73 -7.45
N TYR A 98 -1.38 -11.45 -7.09
CA TYR A 98 -2.59 -10.67 -7.30
C TYR A 98 -2.30 -9.43 -8.14
N HIS A 99 -3.13 -9.19 -9.15
CA HIS A 99 -3.09 -7.94 -9.90
C HIS A 99 -4.14 -6.96 -9.37
N GLY A 100 -3.72 -5.72 -9.10
CA GLY A 100 -4.62 -4.66 -8.67
C GLY A 100 -4.92 -4.64 -7.15
N SER A 101 -4.18 -5.37 -6.33
CA SER A 101 -4.29 -5.33 -4.86
C SER A 101 -4.03 -3.93 -4.29
N GLY A 102 -2.94 -3.28 -4.71
CA GLY A 102 -2.60 -1.92 -4.29
C GLY A 102 -3.65 -0.89 -4.74
N CYS A 103 -4.16 -1.02 -5.99
CA CYS A 103 -5.23 -0.15 -6.49
C CYS A 103 -6.53 -0.36 -5.70
N THR A 104 -6.86 -1.60 -5.32
CA THR A 104 -8.02 -1.90 -4.49
C THR A 104 -7.88 -1.25 -3.12
N LEU A 105 -6.72 -1.38 -2.47
CA LEU A 105 -6.44 -0.74 -1.18
C LEU A 105 -6.56 0.78 -1.25
N ALA A 106 -5.91 1.42 -2.24
CA ALA A 106 -5.94 2.88 -2.38
C ALA A 106 -7.37 3.41 -2.60
N SER A 107 -8.16 2.72 -3.46
CA SER A 107 -9.56 3.08 -3.71
C SER A 107 -10.44 2.87 -2.47
N ALA A 108 -10.22 1.76 -1.75
CA ALA A 108 -10.94 1.48 -0.51
C ALA A 108 -10.63 2.53 0.56
N ILE A 109 -9.36 2.93 0.74
CA ILE A 109 -9.00 4.00 1.68
C ILE A 109 -9.71 5.30 1.30
N ALA A 110 -9.67 5.70 0.03
CA ALA A 110 -10.33 6.92 -0.43
C ALA A 110 -11.85 6.91 -0.11
N PHE A 111 -12.52 5.78 -0.29
CA PHE A 111 -13.92 5.61 0.09
C PHE A 111 -14.11 5.64 1.61
N GLN A 112 -13.33 4.88 2.36
CA GLN A 112 -13.49 4.79 3.82
C GLN A 112 -13.21 6.11 4.54
N LEU A 113 -12.33 6.96 4.01
CA LEU A 113 -12.11 8.31 4.51
C LEU A 113 -13.38 9.21 4.42
N THR A 114 -14.33 8.88 3.56
CA THR A 114 -15.63 9.56 3.50
C THR A 114 -16.66 9.00 4.50
N GLN A 115 -16.43 7.80 5.03
CA GLN A 115 -17.35 7.09 5.93
C GLN A 115 -16.94 7.19 7.40
N HIS A 116 -15.68 7.44 7.69
CA HIS A 116 -15.12 7.50 9.03
C HIS A 116 -14.61 8.90 9.38
N ASN A 117 -14.82 9.31 10.63
CA ASN A 117 -14.28 10.57 11.15
C ASN A 117 -12.79 10.47 11.55
N ASP A 118 -12.29 9.24 11.71
CA ASP A 118 -10.92 8.95 12.09
C ASP A 118 -10.17 8.23 10.96
N THR A 119 -9.02 8.77 10.59
CA THR A 119 -8.20 8.26 9.48
C THR A 119 -7.67 6.85 9.74
N VAL A 120 -7.29 6.52 10.98
CA VAL A 120 -6.77 5.18 11.31
C VAL A 120 -7.86 4.13 11.14
N SER A 121 -9.07 4.40 11.64
CA SER A 121 -10.24 3.51 11.46
C SER A 121 -10.60 3.33 9.98
N ALA A 122 -10.52 4.38 9.17
CA ALA A 122 -10.74 4.30 7.73
C ALA A 122 -9.70 3.39 7.04
N ILE A 123 -8.44 3.51 7.43
CA ILE A 123 -7.35 2.67 6.91
C ILE A 123 -7.56 1.20 7.29
N HIS A 124 -7.92 0.91 8.54
CA HIS A 124 -8.20 -0.46 9.00
C HIS A 124 -9.35 -1.10 8.24
N ALA A 125 -10.47 -0.38 8.07
CA ALA A 125 -11.61 -0.86 7.29
C ALA A 125 -11.24 -1.15 5.82
N ALA A 126 -10.41 -0.30 5.23
CA ALA A 126 -9.93 -0.50 3.85
C ALA A 126 -8.98 -1.70 3.72
N GLN A 127 -8.11 -1.92 4.70
CA GLN A 127 -7.20 -3.07 4.73
C GLN A 127 -7.98 -4.38 4.85
N GLU A 128 -8.94 -4.45 5.77
CA GLU A 128 -9.82 -5.61 5.95
C GLU A 128 -10.61 -5.91 4.68
N TYR A 129 -11.28 -4.90 4.10
CA TYR A 129 -11.98 -5.05 2.83
C TYR A 129 -11.06 -5.56 1.71
N THR A 130 -9.85 -5.01 1.62
CA THR A 130 -8.89 -5.42 0.59
C THR A 130 -8.45 -6.87 0.78
N TRP A 131 -8.15 -7.28 2.01
CA TRP A 131 -7.78 -8.65 2.31
C TRP A 131 -8.89 -9.63 1.93
N GLN A 132 -10.14 -9.33 2.24
CA GLN A 132 -11.30 -10.12 1.84
C GLN A 132 -11.47 -10.18 0.31
N CYS A 133 -11.24 -9.08 -0.41
CA CYS A 133 -11.22 -9.10 -1.87
C CYS A 133 -10.18 -10.06 -2.44
N LEU A 134 -9.00 -10.15 -1.79
CA LEU A 134 -7.92 -11.05 -2.20
C LEU A 134 -8.22 -12.50 -1.83
N GLU A 135 -8.78 -12.76 -0.66
CA GLU A 135 -9.19 -14.09 -0.22
C GLU A 135 -10.20 -14.72 -1.18
N HIS A 136 -11.12 -13.91 -1.71
CA HIS A 136 -12.14 -14.32 -2.67
C HIS A 136 -11.74 -14.06 -4.13
N ALA A 137 -10.44 -13.86 -4.39
CA ALA A 137 -9.96 -13.59 -5.74
C ALA A 137 -10.18 -14.77 -6.68
N SER A 138 -10.34 -14.49 -7.96
CA SER A 138 -10.57 -15.48 -9.00
C SER A 138 -9.56 -15.39 -10.14
N ALA A 139 -9.29 -16.54 -10.76
CA ALA A 139 -8.50 -16.62 -11.98
C ALA A 139 -9.41 -16.38 -13.19
N ILE A 140 -9.29 -15.22 -13.81
CA ILE A 140 -10.05 -14.87 -15.04
C ILE A 140 -9.22 -15.10 -16.31
N GLY A 141 -7.98 -15.57 -16.16
CA GLY A 141 -7.04 -15.83 -17.25
C GLY A 141 -5.90 -16.75 -16.78
N GLN A 142 -4.77 -16.70 -17.46
CA GLN A 142 -3.57 -17.51 -17.16
C GLN A 142 -2.54 -16.77 -16.30
N GLY A 143 -2.83 -15.55 -15.89
CA GLY A 143 -1.94 -14.68 -15.11
C GLY A 143 -2.30 -14.64 -13.63
N GLN A 144 -2.03 -13.50 -13.03
CA GLN A 144 -2.32 -13.22 -11.62
C GLN A 144 -3.82 -13.28 -11.31
N LEU A 145 -4.15 -13.61 -10.06
CA LEU A 145 -5.52 -13.58 -9.56
C LEU A 145 -6.05 -12.14 -9.52
N ILE A 146 -7.35 -11.98 -9.75
CA ILE A 146 -8.03 -10.69 -9.69
C ILE A 146 -8.88 -10.60 -8.41
N PRO A 147 -8.69 -9.56 -7.57
CA PRO A 147 -9.46 -9.36 -6.36
C PRO A 147 -10.97 -9.29 -6.64
N ASN A 148 -11.77 -10.03 -5.89
CA ASN A 148 -13.23 -9.96 -5.98
C ASN A 148 -13.75 -8.78 -5.15
N ARG A 149 -13.97 -7.63 -5.78
CA ARG A 149 -14.46 -6.41 -5.14
C ARG A 149 -15.95 -6.46 -4.78
N PHE A 150 -16.65 -7.50 -5.18
CA PHE A 150 -18.07 -7.74 -4.92
C PHE A 150 -18.33 -8.94 -4.00
N HIS A 151 -17.32 -9.38 -3.25
CA HIS A 151 -17.41 -10.56 -2.37
C HIS A 151 -18.56 -10.47 -1.34
N GLN A 152 -18.95 -9.27 -0.91
CA GLN A 152 -20.05 -9.04 0.04
C GLN A 152 -21.45 -9.11 -0.60
N SER A 153 -21.54 -9.18 -1.92
CA SER A 153 -22.80 -9.17 -2.67
C SER A 153 -23.21 -10.56 -3.14
N GLN A 154 -22.55 -11.62 -2.64
CA GLN A 154 -22.83 -13.02 -2.98
C GLN A 154 -23.53 -13.74 -1.86
#